data_02fe91d33f4ae5d8d935fe0aff239bc4
#
_entry.id   02fe91d33f4ae5d8d935fe0aff239bc4
#
_cell.length_a   1.000
_cell.length_b   1.000
_cell.length_c   1.000
_cell.angle_alpha   90.00
_cell.angle_beta   90.00
_cell.angle_gamma   90.00
#
_symmetry.space_group_name_H-M   'P 1'
#
loop_
_entity.id
_entity.type
_entity.pdbx_description
1 polymer ?
#
loop_
_entity_poly.entity_id
_entity_poly.type
_entity_poly.pdbx_seq_one_letter_code
_entity_poly.pdbx_strand_id
1 'polypeptide(L)'
;MLGYGEVLDRFEVVELLGQGGIAEVYKVRHRVLGSTHALKVVTAGGDAIARRLLREGSIQAQLRHPNVVAVTDVLDVRGHAALVLEYIEGVTLQGYLRERGPLPVDDALALFAQLLAGVGAAHAAGVLHRDLKPVNVMLTPGPTGVMVKVADFGLAKVVVGESQAGDTVQGLVMGTPGYMAPEQVGDAGGADARADVFALGVILYEMLAGASPFEHDDIGATLRATVAGKHVPLAEACPVPEAVAQAVERCLSVDRAGRYADARELSRALFGEIGRAHV
;
A
#
# COMPACT_ATOMS: atom_id res chain seq x y z
N MET A 1 10.54 -15.90 15.47
CA MET A 1 11.41 -15.99 14.27
C MET A 1 11.53 -17.43 13.81
N LEU A 2 11.36 -17.68 12.53
CA LEU A 2 11.59 -18.96 11.88
C LEU A 2 13.06 -19.08 11.46
N GLY A 3 13.63 -20.29 11.54
CA GLY A 3 15.03 -20.54 11.19
C GLY A 3 15.22 -20.88 9.71
N TYR A 4 16.42 -20.62 9.16
CA TYR A 4 16.81 -21.09 7.84
C TYR A 4 16.68 -22.64 7.75
N GLY A 5 16.12 -23.15 6.65
CA GLY A 5 15.88 -24.58 6.43
C GLY A 5 14.71 -25.16 7.23
N GLU A 6 14.03 -24.36 8.06
CA GLU A 6 12.84 -24.81 8.78
C GLU A 6 11.72 -25.15 7.78
N VAL A 7 11.07 -26.30 8.01
CA VAL A 7 9.99 -26.78 7.14
C VAL A 7 8.66 -26.52 7.78
N LEU A 8 7.81 -25.78 7.05
CA LEU A 8 6.46 -25.41 7.43
C LEU A 8 5.51 -26.01 6.39
N ASP A 9 4.86 -27.12 6.71
CA ASP A 9 4.07 -27.91 5.78
C ASP A 9 4.90 -28.27 4.52
N ARG A 10 4.56 -27.71 3.36
CA ARG A 10 5.25 -27.92 2.08
C ARG A 10 6.30 -26.86 1.73
N PHE A 11 6.53 -25.89 2.60
CA PHE A 11 7.45 -24.78 2.36
C PHE A 11 8.68 -24.88 3.28
N GLU A 12 9.83 -24.56 2.73
CA GLU A 12 11.11 -24.46 3.43
C GLU A 12 11.52 -23.00 3.52
N VAL A 13 11.85 -22.52 4.72
CA VAL A 13 12.31 -21.16 4.98
C VAL A 13 13.69 -20.95 4.38
N VAL A 14 13.83 -19.92 3.53
CA VAL A 14 15.10 -19.57 2.87
C VAL A 14 15.77 -18.40 3.58
N GLU A 15 15.02 -17.31 3.85
CA GLU A 15 15.54 -16.11 4.51
C GLU A 15 14.43 -15.25 5.08
N LEU A 16 14.77 -14.39 6.05
CA LEU A 16 13.90 -13.33 6.54
C LEU A 16 14.01 -12.13 5.60
N LEU A 17 12.90 -11.72 4.98
CA LEU A 17 12.82 -10.55 4.09
C LEU A 17 12.56 -9.26 4.84
N GLY A 18 11.82 -9.32 5.96
CA GLY A 18 11.50 -8.15 6.76
C GLY A 18 10.75 -8.50 8.04
N GLN A 19 10.89 -7.62 9.02
CA GLN A 19 10.20 -7.73 10.31
C GLN A 19 9.55 -6.39 10.64
N GLY A 20 8.24 -6.42 10.88
CA GLY A 20 7.45 -5.29 11.34
C GLY A 20 6.89 -5.51 12.74
N GLY A 21 6.19 -4.53 13.28
CA GLY A 21 5.60 -4.60 14.63
C GLY A 21 4.56 -5.71 14.80
N ILE A 22 3.93 -6.18 13.73
CA ILE A 22 2.80 -7.12 13.77
C ILE A 22 3.00 -8.37 12.91
N ALA A 23 4.03 -8.40 12.05
CA ALA A 23 4.27 -9.52 11.14
C ALA A 23 5.74 -9.64 10.77
N GLU A 24 6.16 -10.87 10.46
CA GLU A 24 7.43 -11.20 9.85
C GLU A 24 7.18 -11.73 8.43
N VAL A 25 8.03 -11.35 7.48
CA VAL A 25 7.94 -11.81 6.09
C VAL A 25 9.18 -12.60 5.75
N TYR A 26 8.99 -13.83 5.29
CA TYR A 26 10.04 -14.76 4.93
C TYR A 26 9.99 -15.11 3.45
N LYS A 27 11.13 -15.30 2.82
CA LYS A 27 11.24 -16.01 1.57
C LYS A 27 11.19 -17.49 1.85
N VAL A 28 10.31 -18.20 1.16
CA VAL A 28 10.14 -19.65 1.31
C VAL A 28 10.16 -20.32 -0.05
N ARG A 29 10.59 -21.58 -0.09
CA ARG A 29 10.59 -22.41 -1.29
C ARG A 29 9.64 -23.58 -1.13
N HIS A 30 8.77 -23.80 -2.09
CA HIS A 30 7.90 -24.96 -2.12
C HIS A 30 8.74 -26.23 -2.41
N ARG A 31 8.77 -27.18 -1.48
CA ARG A 31 9.70 -28.34 -1.52
C ARG A 31 9.49 -29.28 -2.71
N VAL A 32 8.28 -29.37 -3.23
CA VAL A 32 7.94 -30.25 -4.37
C VAL A 32 8.02 -29.49 -5.68
N LEU A 33 7.43 -28.28 -5.75
CA LEU A 33 7.35 -27.49 -7.00
C LEU A 33 8.62 -26.69 -7.26
N GLY A 34 9.45 -26.44 -6.24
CA GLY A 34 10.65 -25.59 -6.34
C GLY A 34 10.35 -24.09 -6.45
N SER A 35 9.09 -23.69 -6.53
CA SER A 35 8.68 -22.28 -6.65
C SER A 35 8.99 -21.50 -5.37
N THR A 36 9.36 -20.22 -5.56
CA THR A 36 9.64 -19.27 -4.48
C THR A 36 8.39 -18.48 -4.14
N HIS A 37 8.15 -18.25 -2.84
CA HIS A 37 7.02 -17.50 -2.31
C HIS A 37 7.48 -16.58 -1.18
N ALA A 38 6.66 -15.57 -0.86
CA ALA A 38 6.79 -14.81 0.36
C ALA A 38 5.78 -15.35 1.40
N LEU A 39 6.25 -15.67 2.59
CA LEU A 39 5.41 -16.12 3.71
C LEU A 39 5.32 -14.99 4.73
N LYS A 40 4.13 -14.41 4.88
CA LYS A 40 3.86 -13.37 5.87
C LYS A 40 3.18 -13.97 7.08
N VAL A 41 3.90 -14.05 8.20
CA VAL A 41 3.44 -14.60 9.47
C VAL A 41 3.00 -13.46 10.37
N VAL A 42 1.75 -13.45 10.81
CA VAL A 42 1.25 -12.44 11.76
C VAL A 42 1.59 -12.88 13.19
N THR A 43 2.50 -12.13 13.81
CA THR A 43 3.04 -12.44 15.15
C THR A 43 2.29 -11.77 16.29
N ALA A 44 1.51 -10.71 15.97
CA ALA A 44 0.71 -9.98 16.94
C ALA A 44 -0.76 -10.46 16.92
N GLY A 45 -1.35 -10.61 18.10
CA GLY A 45 -2.79 -10.87 18.30
C GLY A 45 -3.13 -12.34 18.53
N GLY A 46 -4.32 -12.56 19.12
CA GLY A 46 -4.86 -13.89 19.40
C GLY A 46 -5.72 -14.44 18.26
N ASP A 47 -6.47 -15.54 18.53
CA ASP A 47 -7.33 -16.26 17.57
C ASP A 47 -8.30 -15.37 16.77
N ALA A 48 -8.72 -14.24 17.33
CA ALA A 48 -9.63 -13.32 16.65
C ALA A 48 -8.94 -12.64 15.44
N ILE A 49 -7.68 -12.21 15.60
CA ILE A 49 -6.87 -11.63 14.53
C ILE A 49 -6.53 -12.69 13.49
N ALA A 50 -6.17 -13.91 13.92
CA ALA A 50 -5.91 -15.01 13.01
C ALA A 50 -7.13 -15.31 12.12
N ARG A 51 -8.33 -15.48 12.70
CA ARG A 51 -9.57 -15.71 11.92
C ARG A 51 -9.87 -14.58 10.93
N ARG A 52 -9.60 -13.33 11.33
CA ARG A 52 -9.83 -12.17 10.48
C ARG A 52 -8.84 -12.12 9.32
N LEU A 53 -7.55 -12.43 9.58
CA LEU A 53 -6.53 -12.56 8.54
C LEU A 53 -6.90 -13.61 7.50
N LEU A 54 -7.39 -14.78 7.95
CA LEU A 54 -7.85 -15.86 7.09
C LEU A 54 -9.00 -15.39 6.18
N ARG A 55 -9.95 -14.63 6.74
CA ARG A 55 -11.08 -14.08 5.99
C ARG A 55 -10.64 -13.04 4.96
N GLU A 56 -9.83 -12.05 5.36
CA GLU A 56 -9.32 -11.01 4.46
C GLU A 56 -8.40 -11.64 3.38
N GLY A 57 -7.54 -12.58 3.78
CA GLY A 57 -6.71 -13.35 2.85
C GLY A 57 -7.52 -14.13 1.82
N SER A 58 -8.65 -14.73 2.21
CA SER A 58 -9.54 -15.43 1.29
C SER A 58 -10.21 -14.50 0.28
N ILE A 59 -10.55 -13.26 0.70
CA ILE A 59 -11.08 -12.23 -0.21
C ILE A 59 -9.98 -11.76 -1.16
N GLN A 60 -8.78 -11.51 -0.64
CA GLN A 60 -7.63 -11.08 -1.44
C GLN A 60 -7.19 -12.18 -2.43
N ALA A 61 -7.30 -13.46 -2.09
CA ALA A 61 -6.98 -14.57 -2.99
C ALA A 61 -7.86 -14.61 -4.26
N GLN A 62 -9.03 -13.99 -4.22
CA GLN A 62 -9.91 -13.84 -5.40
C GLN A 62 -9.50 -12.66 -6.28
N LEU A 63 -8.70 -11.72 -5.76
CA LEU A 63 -8.23 -10.56 -6.48
C LEU A 63 -7.03 -10.95 -7.36
N ARG A 64 -7.29 -11.27 -8.63
CA ARG A 64 -6.26 -11.61 -9.61
C ARG A 64 -6.08 -10.46 -10.59
N HIS A 65 -4.96 -9.75 -10.44
CA HIS A 65 -4.60 -8.63 -11.31
C HIS A 65 -3.07 -8.58 -11.48
N PRO A 66 -2.53 -8.28 -12.67
CA PRO A 66 -1.08 -8.23 -12.88
C PRO A 66 -0.35 -7.24 -11.94
N ASN A 67 -1.02 -6.16 -11.56
CA ASN A 67 -0.46 -5.14 -10.67
C ASN A 67 -0.82 -5.35 -9.18
N VAL A 68 -1.25 -6.53 -8.77
CA VAL A 68 -1.52 -6.90 -7.37
C VAL A 68 -0.74 -8.15 -7.02
N VAL A 69 -0.09 -8.17 -5.86
CA VAL A 69 0.59 -9.35 -5.33
C VAL A 69 -0.46 -10.39 -4.97
N ALA A 70 -0.38 -11.58 -5.59
CA ALA A 70 -1.35 -12.63 -5.39
C ALA A 70 -1.16 -13.33 -4.03
N VAL A 71 -2.26 -13.60 -3.32
CA VAL A 71 -2.29 -14.58 -2.24
C VAL A 71 -2.47 -15.96 -2.86
N THR A 72 -1.55 -16.87 -2.62
CA THR A 72 -1.54 -18.21 -3.22
C THR A 72 -1.97 -19.29 -2.25
N ASP A 73 -1.83 -19.05 -0.94
CA ASP A 73 -2.20 -20.00 0.09
C ASP A 73 -2.30 -19.36 1.47
N VAL A 74 -2.81 -20.12 2.44
CA VAL A 74 -2.92 -19.74 3.84
C VAL A 74 -2.44 -20.91 4.71
N LEU A 75 -1.62 -20.62 5.71
CA LEU A 75 -1.04 -21.63 6.62
C LEU A 75 -1.29 -21.24 8.08
N ASP A 76 -1.29 -22.25 8.95
CA ASP A 76 -1.04 -22.08 10.37
C ASP A 76 0.44 -22.33 10.65
N VAL A 77 1.10 -21.37 11.26
CA VAL A 77 2.53 -21.48 11.63
C VAL A 77 2.63 -21.36 13.14
N ARG A 78 2.69 -22.50 13.83
CA ARG A 78 2.81 -22.55 15.30
C ARG A 78 1.68 -21.79 16.03
N GLY A 79 0.44 -21.87 15.53
CA GLY A 79 -0.71 -21.14 16.06
C GLY A 79 -0.82 -19.69 15.56
N HIS A 80 0.05 -19.26 14.64
CA HIS A 80 -0.02 -17.97 13.98
C HIS A 80 -0.54 -18.12 12.55
N ALA A 81 -1.50 -17.32 12.18
CA ALA A 81 -1.97 -17.29 10.80
C ALA A 81 -0.91 -16.68 9.88
N ALA A 82 -0.67 -17.31 8.75
CA ALA A 82 0.29 -16.88 7.76
C ALA A 82 -0.31 -16.90 6.36
N LEU A 83 0.03 -15.90 5.55
CA LEU A 83 -0.32 -15.82 4.12
C LEU A 83 0.89 -16.21 3.28
N VAL A 84 0.67 -17.11 2.32
CA VAL A 84 1.64 -17.39 1.26
C VAL A 84 1.31 -16.48 0.08
N LEU A 85 2.27 -15.67 -0.30
CA LEU A 85 2.14 -14.65 -1.33
C LEU A 85 3.06 -14.97 -2.51
N GLU A 86 2.72 -14.45 -3.68
CA GLU A 86 3.64 -14.36 -4.80
C GLU A 86 4.93 -13.66 -4.34
N TYR A 87 6.09 -14.29 -4.61
CA TYR A 87 7.38 -13.64 -4.36
C TYR A 87 7.72 -12.70 -5.51
N ILE A 88 7.98 -11.44 -5.18
CA ILE A 88 8.34 -10.41 -6.17
C ILE A 88 9.85 -10.18 -6.08
N GLU A 89 10.56 -10.55 -7.13
CA GLU A 89 11.97 -10.24 -7.28
C GLU A 89 12.12 -8.81 -7.78
N GLY A 90 12.46 -7.89 -6.85
CA GLY A 90 12.52 -6.46 -7.17
C GLY A 90 12.78 -5.60 -5.94
N VAL A 91 12.51 -4.31 -6.09
CA VAL A 91 12.67 -3.31 -5.03
C VAL A 91 11.33 -2.67 -4.67
N THR A 92 11.21 -2.09 -3.49
CA THR A 92 10.04 -1.25 -3.17
C THR A 92 10.16 0.11 -3.86
N LEU A 93 9.02 0.75 -4.15
CA LEU A 93 9.00 2.12 -4.66
C LEU A 93 9.73 3.07 -3.69
N GLN A 94 9.62 2.86 -2.37
CA GLN A 94 10.37 3.63 -1.38
C GLN A 94 11.88 3.48 -1.56
N GLY A 95 12.38 2.26 -1.72
CA GLY A 95 13.81 2.00 -1.97
C GLY A 95 14.26 2.64 -3.28
N TYR A 96 13.44 2.54 -4.31
CA TYR A 96 13.71 3.12 -5.62
C TYR A 96 13.79 4.65 -5.58
N LEU A 97 12.83 5.32 -4.91
CA LEU A 97 12.83 6.79 -4.76
C LEU A 97 14.00 7.27 -3.90
N ARG A 98 14.33 6.53 -2.83
CA ARG A 98 15.48 6.89 -1.98
C ARG A 98 16.81 6.82 -2.72
N GLU A 99 16.95 5.89 -3.67
CA GLU A 99 18.17 5.74 -4.48
C GLU A 99 18.24 6.76 -5.62
N ARG A 100 17.10 7.03 -6.28
CA ARG A 100 17.05 7.83 -7.51
C ARG A 100 16.62 9.27 -7.33
N GLY A 101 15.98 9.59 -6.21
CA GLY A 101 15.33 10.89 -6.01
C GLY A 101 14.01 11.02 -6.78
N PRO A 102 13.54 12.26 -7.01
CA PRO A 102 12.31 12.53 -7.74
C PRO A 102 12.40 12.03 -9.19
N LEU A 103 11.29 11.55 -9.71
CA LEU A 103 11.21 10.95 -11.04
C LEU A 103 10.80 11.99 -12.09
N PRO A 104 11.27 11.84 -13.34
CA PRO A 104 10.67 12.54 -14.47
C PRO A 104 9.16 12.28 -14.55
N VAL A 105 8.39 13.28 -14.97
CA VAL A 105 6.92 13.20 -14.99
C VAL A 105 6.40 11.98 -15.74
N ASP A 106 6.95 11.70 -16.93
CA ASP A 106 6.51 10.57 -17.77
C ASP A 106 6.77 9.22 -17.07
N ASP A 107 7.92 9.07 -16.42
CA ASP A 107 8.27 7.85 -15.69
C ASP A 107 7.36 7.67 -14.47
N ALA A 108 7.13 8.75 -13.71
CA ALA A 108 6.23 8.74 -12.57
C ALA A 108 4.81 8.36 -12.99
N LEU A 109 4.28 8.96 -14.05
CA LEU A 109 2.95 8.67 -14.56
C LEU A 109 2.83 7.24 -15.12
N ALA A 110 3.87 6.72 -15.77
CA ALA A 110 3.87 5.34 -16.27
C ALA A 110 3.80 4.30 -15.13
N LEU A 111 4.53 4.52 -14.04
CA LEU A 111 4.45 3.67 -12.85
C LEU A 111 3.10 3.88 -12.13
N PHE A 112 2.65 5.13 -12.01
CA PHE A 112 1.42 5.47 -11.33
C PHE A 112 0.18 4.93 -12.04
N ALA A 113 0.16 4.87 -13.37
CA ALA A 113 -0.91 4.22 -14.14
C ALA A 113 -1.09 2.76 -13.77
N GLN A 114 0.00 2.02 -13.60
CA GLN A 114 -0.02 0.62 -13.17
C GLN A 114 -0.49 0.48 -11.71
N LEU A 115 -0.04 1.40 -10.82
CA LEU A 115 -0.49 1.45 -9.44
C LEU A 115 -2.01 1.66 -9.37
N LEU A 116 -2.53 2.62 -10.14
CA LEU A 116 -3.97 2.89 -10.24
C LEU A 116 -4.75 1.69 -10.79
N ALA A 117 -4.19 0.96 -11.76
CA ALA A 117 -4.83 -0.23 -12.30
C ALA A 117 -5.00 -1.32 -11.21
N GLY A 118 -3.95 -1.56 -10.40
CA GLY A 118 -3.98 -2.53 -9.30
C GLY A 118 -4.97 -2.13 -8.20
N VAL A 119 -4.89 -0.88 -7.71
CA VAL A 119 -5.78 -0.36 -6.67
C VAL A 119 -7.22 -0.26 -7.18
N GLY A 120 -7.42 0.15 -8.44
CA GLY A 120 -8.74 0.21 -9.06
C GLY A 120 -9.42 -1.15 -9.22
N ALA A 121 -8.64 -2.20 -9.50
CA ALA A 121 -9.15 -3.57 -9.53
C ALA A 121 -9.59 -4.04 -8.13
N ALA A 122 -8.82 -3.69 -7.08
CA ALA A 122 -9.19 -3.98 -5.70
C ALA A 122 -10.48 -3.24 -5.29
N HIS A 123 -10.59 -1.94 -5.60
CA HIS A 123 -11.80 -1.14 -5.32
C HIS A 123 -13.03 -1.70 -6.03
N ALA A 124 -12.89 -2.18 -7.27
CA ALA A 124 -13.97 -2.83 -8.01
C ALA A 124 -14.45 -4.14 -7.35
N ALA A 125 -13.55 -4.84 -6.66
CA ALA A 125 -13.86 -6.04 -5.88
C ALA A 125 -14.32 -5.74 -4.44
N GLY A 126 -14.49 -4.45 -4.07
CA GLY A 126 -14.87 -4.04 -2.71
C GLY A 126 -13.73 -4.15 -1.69
N VAL A 127 -12.49 -4.29 -2.14
CA VAL A 127 -11.29 -4.38 -1.29
C VAL A 127 -10.61 -3.03 -1.21
N LEU A 128 -10.40 -2.54 0.01
CA LEU A 128 -9.65 -1.31 0.29
C LEU A 128 -8.26 -1.67 0.79
N HIS A 129 -7.25 -0.85 0.45
CA HIS A 129 -5.88 -1.06 0.90
C HIS A 129 -5.66 -0.57 2.34
N ARG A 130 -6.08 0.66 2.66
CA ARG A 130 -6.05 1.32 3.98
C ARG A 130 -4.67 1.66 4.57
N ASP A 131 -3.59 1.12 4.04
CA ASP A 131 -2.20 1.42 4.41
C ASP A 131 -1.33 1.51 3.15
N LEU A 132 -1.84 2.23 2.12
CA LEU A 132 -1.11 2.41 0.87
C LEU A 132 0.04 3.40 1.08
N LYS A 133 1.25 2.96 0.70
CA LYS A 133 2.50 3.71 0.85
C LYS A 133 3.60 3.11 -0.04
N PRO A 134 4.69 3.84 -0.35
CA PRO A 134 5.71 3.37 -1.28
C PRO A 134 6.38 2.04 -0.91
N VAL A 135 6.46 1.68 0.39
CA VAL A 135 7.02 0.39 0.81
C VAL A 135 6.13 -0.79 0.42
N ASN A 136 4.82 -0.57 0.24
CA ASN A 136 3.84 -1.58 -0.17
C ASN A 136 3.67 -1.65 -1.71
N VAL A 137 4.48 -0.90 -2.45
CA VAL A 137 4.49 -0.89 -3.92
C VAL A 137 5.81 -1.48 -4.38
N MET A 138 5.76 -2.68 -5.01
CA MET A 138 6.94 -3.37 -5.53
C MET A 138 7.16 -3.03 -6.99
N LEU A 139 8.40 -2.83 -7.36
CA LEU A 139 8.87 -2.64 -8.74
C LEU A 139 9.69 -3.86 -9.14
N THR A 140 9.29 -4.53 -10.22
CA THR A 140 9.94 -5.73 -10.74
C THR A 140 10.14 -5.64 -12.25
N PRO A 141 11.14 -6.31 -12.83
CA PRO A 141 11.23 -6.43 -14.29
C PRO A 141 9.96 -7.02 -14.89
N GLY A 142 9.43 -6.41 -15.91
CA GLY A 142 8.26 -6.85 -16.65
C GLY A 142 8.52 -6.98 -18.15
N PRO A 143 7.56 -7.49 -18.93
CA PRO A 143 7.73 -7.72 -20.38
C PRO A 143 8.06 -6.46 -21.18
N THR A 144 7.58 -5.31 -20.73
CA THR A 144 7.72 -4.02 -21.43
C THR A 144 8.46 -2.97 -20.59
N GLY A 145 9.27 -3.39 -19.61
CA GLY A 145 9.98 -2.51 -18.71
C GLY A 145 9.69 -2.81 -17.24
N VAL A 146 9.53 -1.78 -16.41
CA VAL A 146 9.21 -1.96 -14.98
C VAL A 146 7.74 -2.26 -14.80
N MET A 147 7.44 -3.32 -14.04
CA MET A 147 6.08 -3.68 -13.63
C MET A 147 5.88 -3.32 -12.16
N VAL A 148 4.74 -2.69 -11.86
CA VAL A 148 4.30 -2.35 -10.51
C VAL A 148 3.43 -3.47 -9.96
N LYS A 149 3.66 -3.86 -8.70
CA LYS A 149 2.79 -4.78 -7.96
C LYS A 149 2.49 -4.23 -6.57
N VAL A 150 1.21 -4.09 -6.24
CA VAL A 150 0.74 -3.61 -4.95
C VAL A 150 0.61 -4.79 -3.98
N ALA A 151 1.26 -4.67 -2.83
CA ALA A 151 1.26 -5.67 -1.77
C ALA A 151 0.41 -5.22 -0.57
N ASP A 152 0.08 -6.14 0.31
CA ASP A 152 -0.47 -5.88 1.64
C ASP A 152 -1.87 -5.22 1.70
N PHE A 153 -2.77 -5.58 0.79
CA PHE A 153 -4.16 -5.15 0.86
C PHE A 153 -4.85 -5.62 2.15
N GLY A 154 -5.59 -4.69 2.79
CA GLY A 154 -6.55 -4.99 3.85
C GLY A 154 -5.98 -5.44 5.20
N LEU A 155 -4.68 -5.71 5.32
CA LEU A 155 -4.08 -6.25 6.54
C LEU A 155 -4.15 -5.29 7.73
N ALA A 156 -4.16 -3.98 7.48
CA ALA A 156 -4.32 -2.97 8.54
C ALA A 156 -5.66 -3.14 9.30
N LYS A 157 -6.76 -3.47 8.60
CA LYS A 157 -8.06 -3.72 9.23
C LYS A 157 -8.07 -4.96 10.12
N VAL A 158 -7.24 -5.96 9.82
CA VAL A 158 -7.16 -7.20 10.59
C VAL A 158 -6.71 -6.94 12.02
N VAL A 159 -5.76 -6.03 12.17
CA VAL A 159 -5.14 -5.71 13.46
C VAL A 159 -5.99 -4.71 14.28
N VAL A 160 -6.66 -3.75 13.62
CA VAL A 160 -7.47 -2.73 14.33
C VAL A 160 -8.73 -3.30 14.93
N GLY A 161 -9.21 -4.48 14.58
CA GLY A 161 -10.41 -5.06 15.20
C GLY A 161 -11.42 -4.01 15.69
N GLU A 162 -12.68 -4.26 15.75
CA GLU A 162 -13.61 -3.45 16.55
C GLU A 162 -13.16 -3.46 18.02
N SER A 163 -12.12 -2.67 18.35
CA SER A 163 -11.89 -2.22 19.71
C SER A 163 -13.16 -1.45 20.05
N GLN A 164 -13.99 -2.03 20.91
CA GLN A 164 -15.11 -1.30 21.50
C GLN A 164 -14.56 0.03 22.01
N ALA A 165 -15.31 1.09 21.75
CA ALA A 165 -14.98 2.43 22.21
C ALA A 165 -14.56 2.39 23.70
N GLY A 166 -13.24 2.49 23.97
CA GLY A 166 -12.68 2.41 25.32
C GLY A 166 -11.27 1.84 25.41
N ASP A 167 -10.87 0.90 24.56
CA ASP A 167 -9.52 0.34 24.55
C ASP A 167 -8.67 0.96 23.44
N THR A 168 -8.35 2.23 23.59
CA THR A 168 -7.19 2.82 22.93
C THR A 168 -5.96 2.13 23.50
N VAL A 169 -5.38 1.19 22.76
CA VAL A 169 -4.00 0.75 23.01
C VAL A 169 -3.16 2.00 22.86
N GLN A 170 -2.85 2.63 23.99
CA GLN A 170 -2.06 3.85 24.08
C GLN A 170 -0.76 3.63 23.32
N GLY A 171 -0.57 4.36 22.20
CA GLY A 171 0.71 4.47 21.50
C GLY A 171 0.83 3.79 20.16
N LEU A 172 -0.13 3.02 19.62
CA LEU A 172 -0.07 2.53 18.25
C LEU A 172 -0.82 3.47 17.30
N VAL A 173 -0.10 4.42 16.73
CA VAL A 173 -0.55 5.11 15.51
C VAL A 173 -0.47 4.08 14.39
N MET A 174 -1.63 3.62 13.92
CA MET A 174 -1.73 2.55 12.95
C MET A 174 -1.71 3.12 11.55
N GLY A 175 -0.68 2.79 10.82
CA GLY A 175 -0.35 3.33 9.51
C GLY A 175 0.94 4.14 9.54
N THR A 176 1.42 4.54 8.38
CA THR A 176 2.55 5.46 8.25
C THR A 176 1.98 6.88 8.20
N PRO A 177 2.21 7.72 9.23
CA PRO A 177 1.49 8.99 9.42
C PRO A 177 1.42 9.90 8.18
N GLY A 178 2.49 9.95 7.38
CA GLY A 178 2.56 10.80 6.19
C GLY A 178 1.65 10.39 5.03
N TYR A 179 1.05 9.19 5.04
CA TYR A 179 0.16 8.68 3.98
C TYR A 179 -1.28 8.47 4.45
N MET A 180 -1.55 8.68 5.74
CA MET A 180 -2.89 8.53 6.30
C MET A 180 -3.78 9.68 5.86
N ALA A 181 -5.01 9.36 5.43
CA ALA A 181 -6.01 10.39 5.16
C ALA A 181 -6.48 11.05 6.47
N PRO A 182 -6.90 12.34 6.44
CA PRO A 182 -7.36 13.07 7.62
C PRO A 182 -8.40 12.32 8.45
N GLU A 183 -9.37 11.67 7.80
CA GLU A 183 -10.42 10.89 8.47
C GLU A 183 -9.89 9.64 9.18
N GLN A 184 -8.78 9.06 8.72
CA GLN A 184 -8.15 7.91 9.38
C GLN A 184 -7.44 8.29 10.68
N VAL A 185 -7.05 9.55 10.85
CA VAL A 185 -6.42 10.04 12.08
C VAL A 185 -7.42 10.07 13.24
N GLY A 186 -8.71 10.31 12.96
CA GLY A 186 -9.77 10.38 13.97
C GLY A 186 -10.57 9.09 14.13
N ASP A 187 -10.86 8.40 13.02
CA ASP A 187 -11.67 7.17 12.98
C ASP A 187 -11.23 6.25 11.85
N ALA A 188 -10.36 5.32 12.15
CA ALA A 188 -9.87 4.34 11.17
C ALA A 188 -10.98 3.37 10.66
N GLY A 189 -12.13 3.29 11.34
CA GLY A 189 -13.23 2.40 10.99
C GLY A 189 -14.09 2.88 9.81
N GLY A 190 -14.23 4.19 9.65
CA GLY A 190 -15.10 4.84 8.65
C GLY A 190 -14.45 5.14 7.29
N ALA A 191 -13.23 4.67 7.03
CA ALA A 191 -12.51 4.93 5.79
C ALA A 191 -13.12 4.15 4.61
N ASP A 192 -13.40 4.85 3.51
CA ASP A 192 -13.82 4.32 2.22
C ASP A 192 -12.67 4.37 1.19
N ALA A 193 -12.94 4.12 -0.10
CA ALA A 193 -11.94 4.15 -1.17
C ALA A 193 -11.21 5.50 -1.32
N ARG A 194 -11.79 6.57 -0.83
CA ARG A 194 -11.22 7.93 -0.87
C ARG A 194 -10.03 8.09 0.08
N ALA A 195 -9.91 7.23 1.10
CA ALA A 195 -8.70 7.19 1.92
C ALA A 195 -7.50 6.65 1.12
N ASP A 196 -7.71 5.60 0.31
CA ASP A 196 -6.68 5.11 -0.61
C ASP A 196 -6.36 6.14 -1.70
N VAL A 197 -7.37 6.91 -2.18
CA VAL A 197 -7.16 8.01 -3.14
C VAL A 197 -6.27 9.11 -2.53
N PHE A 198 -6.45 9.46 -1.26
CA PHE A 198 -5.55 10.39 -0.58
C PHE A 198 -4.12 9.86 -0.56
N ALA A 199 -3.91 8.62 -0.14
CA ALA A 199 -2.60 7.98 -0.12
C ALA A 199 -1.96 7.92 -1.53
N LEU A 200 -2.76 7.65 -2.59
CA LEU A 200 -2.30 7.72 -3.98
C LEU A 200 -1.83 9.13 -4.35
N GLY A 201 -2.54 10.17 -3.92
CA GLY A 201 -2.11 11.57 -4.10
C GLY A 201 -0.77 11.85 -3.44
N VAL A 202 -0.58 11.40 -2.19
CA VAL A 202 0.69 11.52 -1.47
C VAL A 202 1.83 10.80 -2.20
N ILE A 203 1.59 9.57 -2.66
CA ILE A 203 2.59 8.78 -3.41
C ILE A 203 2.99 9.50 -4.70
N LEU A 204 2.03 9.98 -5.50
CA LEU A 204 2.35 10.69 -6.74
C LEU A 204 3.11 11.99 -6.46
N TYR A 205 2.70 12.74 -5.44
CA TYR A 205 3.43 13.93 -5.00
C TYR A 205 4.89 13.58 -4.68
N GLU A 206 5.13 12.54 -3.85
CA GLU A 206 6.47 12.11 -3.46
C GLU A 206 7.29 11.62 -4.66
N MET A 207 6.69 10.89 -5.60
CA MET A 207 7.38 10.46 -6.82
C MET A 207 7.90 11.65 -7.65
N LEU A 208 7.16 12.77 -7.67
CA LEU A 208 7.47 13.95 -8.48
C LEU A 208 8.33 14.96 -7.72
N ALA A 209 8.04 15.24 -6.46
CA ALA A 209 8.73 16.24 -5.64
C ALA A 209 9.93 15.67 -4.85
N GLY A 210 10.02 14.33 -4.70
CA GLY A 210 11.10 13.67 -3.97
C GLY A 210 10.92 13.61 -2.45
N ALA A 211 9.82 14.19 -1.92
CA ALA A 211 9.47 14.18 -0.51
C ALA A 211 7.95 14.11 -0.34
N SER A 212 7.48 13.52 0.76
CA SER A 212 6.05 13.52 1.10
C SER A 212 5.56 14.94 1.43
N PRO A 213 4.35 15.33 1.01
CA PRO A 213 3.83 16.67 1.26
C PRO A 213 3.59 16.97 2.74
N PHE A 214 3.41 15.94 3.58
CA PHE A 214 3.04 16.08 4.99
C PHE A 214 4.12 15.61 5.96
N GLU A 215 5.27 15.12 5.50
CA GLU A 215 6.31 14.58 6.37
C GLU A 215 7.01 15.67 7.17
N HIS A 216 7.13 15.45 8.48
CA HIS A 216 7.86 16.25 9.44
C HIS A 216 8.67 15.34 10.36
N ASP A 217 9.70 15.88 11.04
CA ASP A 217 10.53 15.13 11.99
C ASP A 217 9.72 14.56 13.18
N ASP A 218 8.61 15.21 13.55
CA ASP A 218 7.71 14.78 14.60
C ASP A 218 6.41 14.19 14.03
N ILE A 219 6.06 12.99 14.48
CA ILE A 219 4.82 12.28 14.08
C ILE A 219 3.58 13.14 14.33
N GLY A 220 3.52 13.83 15.48
CA GLY A 220 2.39 14.70 15.81
C GLY A 220 2.31 15.91 14.88
N ALA A 221 3.45 16.46 14.43
CA ALA A 221 3.47 17.53 13.44
C ALA A 221 2.98 17.04 12.08
N THR A 222 3.42 15.85 11.64
CA THR A 222 2.92 15.18 10.42
C THR A 222 1.41 15.02 10.45
N LEU A 223 0.86 14.44 11.53
CA LEU A 223 -0.60 14.26 11.66
C LEU A 223 -1.36 15.59 11.67
N ARG A 224 -0.85 16.60 12.38
CA ARG A 224 -1.45 17.95 12.38
C ARG A 224 -1.43 18.59 10.99
N ALA A 225 -0.34 18.46 10.25
CA ALA A 225 -0.23 18.96 8.87
C ALA A 225 -1.24 18.28 7.95
N THR A 226 -1.38 16.95 8.04
CA THR A 226 -2.35 16.17 7.27
C THR A 226 -3.79 16.60 7.57
N VAL A 227 -4.17 16.67 8.87
CA VAL A 227 -5.54 17.07 9.25
C VAL A 227 -5.85 18.52 8.87
N ALA A 228 -4.85 19.40 8.90
CA ALA A 228 -5.00 20.80 8.49
C ALA A 228 -4.89 21.00 6.98
N GLY A 229 -4.49 19.97 6.19
CA GLY A 229 -4.23 20.11 4.76
C GLY A 229 -3.06 21.05 4.42
N LYS A 230 -2.12 21.20 5.37
CA LYS A 230 -0.99 22.13 5.20
C LYS A 230 0.18 21.43 4.51
N HIS A 231 0.38 21.75 3.25
CA HIS A 231 1.53 21.31 2.44
C HIS A 231 1.90 22.36 1.42
N VAL A 232 3.06 22.21 0.79
CA VAL A 232 3.45 23.01 -0.37
C VAL A 232 2.69 22.44 -1.58
N PRO A 233 1.94 23.27 -2.35
CA PRO A 233 1.28 22.80 -3.56
C PRO A 233 2.28 22.18 -4.54
N LEU A 234 1.89 21.08 -5.22
CA LEU A 234 2.80 20.35 -6.11
C LEU A 234 3.39 21.25 -7.21
N ALA A 235 2.60 22.18 -7.76
CA ALA A 235 3.07 23.11 -8.78
C ALA A 235 4.12 24.12 -8.27
N GLU A 236 4.22 24.32 -6.96
CA GLU A 236 5.26 25.15 -6.33
C GLU A 236 6.48 24.30 -5.94
N ALA A 237 6.27 23.00 -5.65
CA ALA A 237 7.33 22.07 -5.25
C ALA A 237 8.20 21.62 -6.42
N CYS A 238 7.59 21.41 -7.60
CA CYS A 238 8.33 20.94 -8.79
C CYS A 238 7.58 21.30 -10.09
N PRO A 239 8.30 21.40 -11.21
CA PRO A 239 7.68 21.66 -12.51
C PRO A 239 6.91 20.43 -13.00
N VAL A 240 5.57 20.56 -13.07
CA VAL A 240 4.65 19.52 -13.55
C VAL A 240 3.56 20.11 -14.42
N PRO A 241 2.92 19.34 -15.32
CA PRO A 241 1.74 19.79 -16.04
C PRO A 241 0.61 20.19 -15.07
N GLU A 242 -0.12 21.24 -15.40
CA GLU A 242 -1.20 21.77 -14.55
C GLU A 242 -2.25 20.70 -14.21
N ALA A 243 -2.63 19.87 -15.17
CA ALA A 243 -3.59 18.78 -14.96
C ALA A 243 -3.11 17.75 -13.90
N VAL A 244 -1.80 17.48 -13.85
CA VAL A 244 -1.20 16.59 -12.85
C VAL A 244 -1.23 17.24 -11.47
N ALA A 245 -0.85 18.52 -11.38
CA ALA A 245 -0.89 19.27 -10.13
C ALA A 245 -2.33 19.33 -9.58
N GLN A 246 -3.30 19.70 -10.39
CA GLN A 246 -4.71 19.75 -10.00
C GLN A 246 -5.25 18.39 -9.54
N ALA A 247 -4.86 17.31 -10.21
CA ALA A 247 -5.28 15.97 -9.81
C ALA A 247 -4.72 15.56 -8.44
N VAL A 248 -3.44 15.88 -8.17
CA VAL A 248 -2.81 15.63 -6.87
C VAL A 248 -3.48 16.45 -5.78
N GLU A 249 -3.66 17.77 -5.99
CA GLU A 249 -4.32 18.65 -5.00
C GLU A 249 -5.75 18.16 -4.68
N ARG A 250 -6.49 17.70 -5.69
CA ARG A 250 -7.81 17.11 -5.47
C ARG A 250 -7.76 15.83 -4.64
N CYS A 251 -6.76 14.97 -4.84
CA CYS A 251 -6.54 13.79 -3.99
C CYS A 251 -6.23 14.17 -2.53
N LEU A 252 -5.46 15.25 -2.32
CA LEU A 252 -5.02 15.71 -1.00
C LEU A 252 -6.05 16.57 -0.26
N SER A 253 -7.26 16.79 -0.83
CA SER A 253 -8.33 17.53 -0.17
C SER A 253 -8.64 16.96 1.23
N VAL A 254 -8.71 17.83 2.24
CA VAL A 254 -9.12 17.45 3.60
C VAL A 254 -10.56 16.93 3.60
N ASP A 255 -11.46 17.64 2.88
CA ASP A 255 -12.81 17.15 2.66
C ASP A 255 -12.80 15.98 1.68
N ARG A 256 -13.05 14.77 2.21
CA ARG A 256 -13.12 13.55 1.40
C ARG A 256 -14.15 13.64 0.26
N ALA A 257 -15.22 14.44 0.41
CA ALA A 257 -16.24 14.59 -0.65
C ALA A 257 -15.70 15.30 -1.90
N GLY A 258 -14.66 16.12 -1.74
CA GLY A 258 -13.97 16.78 -2.84
C GLY A 258 -13.03 15.88 -3.64
N ARG A 259 -12.61 14.73 -3.08
CA ARG A 259 -11.68 13.78 -3.74
C ARG A 259 -12.37 12.99 -4.85
N TYR A 260 -11.58 12.25 -5.62
CA TYR A 260 -12.09 11.21 -6.52
C TYR A 260 -12.73 10.08 -5.70
N ALA A 261 -13.80 9.49 -6.20
CA ALA A 261 -14.54 8.45 -5.48
C ALA A 261 -13.73 7.15 -5.33
N ASP A 262 -12.92 6.82 -6.32
CA ASP A 262 -12.04 5.65 -6.33
C ASP A 262 -10.83 5.85 -7.25
N ALA A 263 -9.88 4.90 -7.24
CA ALA A 263 -8.69 4.94 -8.10
C ALA A 263 -9.00 4.93 -9.60
N ARG A 264 -10.17 4.42 -10.02
CA ARG A 264 -10.56 4.40 -11.44
C ARG A 264 -11.03 5.77 -11.90
N GLU A 265 -11.72 6.53 -11.03
CA GLU A 265 -12.07 7.92 -11.33
C GLU A 265 -10.81 8.77 -11.45
N LEU A 266 -9.85 8.63 -10.52
CA LEU A 266 -8.56 9.29 -10.60
C LEU A 266 -7.80 8.93 -11.89
N SER A 267 -7.77 7.64 -12.26
CA SER A 267 -7.14 7.17 -13.50
C SER A 267 -7.76 7.82 -14.75
N ARG A 268 -9.10 7.90 -14.79
CA ARG A 268 -9.79 8.56 -15.92
C ARG A 268 -9.50 10.05 -15.98
N ALA A 269 -9.41 10.74 -14.86
CA ALA A 269 -9.08 12.16 -14.82
C ALA A 269 -7.65 12.41 -15.34
N LEU A 270 -6.66 11.67 -14.83
CA LEU A 270 -5.28 11.85 -15.24
C LEU A 270 -5.02 11.45 -16.69
N PHE A 271 -5.46 10.26 -17.11
CA PHE A 271 -5.08 9.68 -18.39
C PHE A 271 -6.12 9.89 -19.50
N GLY A 272 -7.39 10.17 -19.14
CA GLY A 272 -8.43 10.57 -20.08
C GLY A 272 -8.25 12.00 -20.60
N GLU A 273 -7.67 12.89 -19.80
CA GLU A 273 -7.37 14.28 -20.17
C GLU A 273 -5.99 14.42 -20.85
N ILE A 274 -4.97 13.71 -20.35
CA ILE A 274 -3.62 13.71 -20.95
C ILE A 274 -3.65 13.13 -22.38
N GLY A 275 -4.48 12.12 -22.63
CA GLY A 275 -4.68 11.57 -23.98
C GLY A 275 -5.34 12.54 -24.98
N ARG A 276 -5.99 13.62 -24.49
CA ARG A 276 -6.57 14.67 -25.34
C ARG A 276 -5.62 15.84 -25.63
N ALA A 277 -4.56 15.99 -24.84
CA ALA A 277 -3.58 17.06 -24.99
C ALA A 277 -2.45 16.74 -25.99
N HIS A 278 -2.37 15.48 -26.47
CA HIS A 278 -1.36 15.00 -27.42
C HIS A 278 -1.96 14.59 -28.79
N VAL A 279 -3.17 15.05 -29.15
CA VAL A 279 -3.77 14.89 -30.49
C VAL A 279 -3.83 16.22 -31.23
#